data_b77a6391bf5c948455fadeac02f19de0
#
_entry.id   b77a6391bf5c948455fadeac02f19de0
#
_cell.length_a   1.000
_cell.length_b   1.000
_cell.length_c   1.000
_cell.angle_alpha   90.00
_cell.angle_beta   90.00
_cell.angle_gamma   90.00
#
_symmetry.space_group_name_H-M   'P 1'
#
loop_
_entity.id
_entity.type
_entity.pdbx_description
1 polymer ?
#
loop_
_entity_poly.entity_id
_entity_poly.type
_entity_poly.pdbx_seq_one_letter_code
_entity_poly.pdbx_strand_id
1 'polypeptide(L)'
;KQRNVPGTSEKLAQAHVTIAGAGGLGSNIAIALARAGVGHLTLIDFDAVELSNLNRQQFKLSQINVPKVIALKQNILEFNPFITISTIQERVTSQNVEALFGDSDIICEAFDDPHSKAVLLGSSREIFPNKPLVMGNGLAGIHSPNNIKTRQQSENVYICGDNISAGVEGLMAPRVLVCAGHQANVILQLILGKVAL
;
A
#
# COMPACT_ATOMS: atom_id res chain seq x y z
N LYS A 1 -4.16 -20.40 -1.68
CA LYS A 1 -5.08 -20.14 -2.82
C LYS A 1 -6.40 -20.96 -2.75
N GLN A 2 -6.45 -22.10 -2.08
CA GLN A 2 -7.66 -22.97 -2.01
C GLN A 2 -8.87 -22.31 -1.36
N ARG A 3 -8.69 -21.27 -0.53
CA ARG A 3 -9.76 -20.53 0.14
C ARG A 3 -10.03 -19.14 -0.46
N ASN A 4 -9.37 -18.80 -1.54
CA ASN A 4 -9.71 -17.58 -2.29
C ASN A 4 -11.10 -17.73 -2.92
N VAL A 5 -11.74 -16.61 -3.19
CA VAL A 5 -13.00 -16.59 -3.95
C VAL A 5 -12.79 -17.30 -5.28
N PRO A 6 -13.65 -18.28 -5.67
CA PRO A 6 -13.45 -19.01 -6.92
C PRO A 6 -13.34 -18.12 -8.15
N GLY A 7 -12.41 -18.44 -9.06
CA GLY A 7 -12.18 -17.71 -10.31
C GLY A 7 -11.34 -16.41 -10.17
N THR A 8 -10.84 -16.06 -8.97
CA THR A 8 -10.05 -14.83 -8.78
C THR A 8 -8.55 -15.02 -8.93
N SER A 9 -8.04 -16.24 -8.69
CA SER A 9 -6.60 -16.50 -8.56
C SER A 9 -5.78 -16.17 -9.80
N GLU A 10 -6.31 -16.39 -11.00
CA GLU A 10 -5.59 -16.10 -12.25
C GLU A 10 -5.41 -14.60 -12.46
N LYS A 11 -6.49 -13.81 -12.30
CA LYS A 11 -6.43 -12.36 -12.42
C LYS A 11 -5.47 -11.74 -11.40
N LEU A 12 -5.54 -12.21 -10.15
CA LEU A 12 -4.63 -11.73 -9.09
C LEU A 12 -3.18 -12.09 -9.40
N ALA A 13 -2.91 -13.29 -9.91
CA ALA A 13 -1.56 -13.73 -10.24
C ALA A 13 -0.91 -12.94 -11.40
N GLN A 14 -1.72 -12.34 -12.26
CA GLN A 14 -1.24 -11.50 -13.38
C GLN A 14 -1.08 -10.03 -12.98
N ALA A 15 -1.70 -9.58 -11.90
CA ALA A 15 -1.73 -8.19 -11.51
C ALA A 15 -0.38 -7.70 -10.96
N HIS A 16 -0.05 -6.46 -11.29
CA HIS A 16 1.11 -5.73 -10.79
C HIS A 16 0.67 -4.48 -10.02
N VAL A 17 1.02 -4.41 -8.75
CA VAL A 17 0.72 -3.26 -7.86
C VAL A 17 2.02 -2.62 -7.39
N THR A 18 2.16 -1.31 -7.58
CA THR A 18 3.27 -0.54 -7.01
C THR A 18 2.81 0.16 -5.73
N ILE A 19 3.52 -0.10 -4.63
CA ILE A 19 3.25 0.46 -3.31
C ILE A 19 4.32 1.50 -2.98
N ALA A 20 3.91 2.74 -2.87
CA ALA A 20 4.75 3.87 -2.52
C ALA A 20 4.69 4.12 -1.00
N GLY A 21 5.78 3.77 -0.33
CA GLY A 21 5.91 3.71 1.13
C GLY A 21 5.79 2.28 1.67
N ALA A 22 6.77 1.84 2.46
CA ALA A 22 6.78 0.54 3.13
C ALA A 22 6.66 0.68 4.67
N GLY A 23 5.98 1.73 5.11
CA GLY A 23 5.70 2.03 6.51
C GLY A 23 4.51 1.28 7.08
N GLY A 24 3.75 1.94 7.97
CA GLY A 24 2.59 1.37 8.65
C GLY A 24 1.51 0.85 7.70
N LEU A 25 1.11 1.67 6.72
CA LEU A 25 0.15 1.23 5.69
C LEU A 25 0.79 0.25 4.72
N GLY A 26 1.87 0.67 4.04
CA GLY A 26 2.43 -0.08 2.92
C GLY A 26 2.91 -1.48 3.28
N SER A 27 3.54 -1.68 4.44
CA SER A 27 3.98 -3.02 4.87
C SER A 27 2.78 -3.96 5.11
N ASN A 28 1.71 -3.47 5.71
CA ASN A 28 0.49 -4.26 5.95
C ASN A 28 -0.26 -4.55 4.63
N ILE A 29 -0.36 -3.57 3.73
CA ILE A 29 -0.97 -3.73 2.40
C ILE A 29 -0.20 -4.78 1.59
N ALA A 30 1.14 -4.68 1.54
CA ALA A 30 1.98 -5.62 0.80
C ALA A 30 1.78 -7.06 1.28
N ILE A 31 1.78 -7.29 2.60
CA ILE A 31 1.50 -8.61 3.19
C ILE A 31 0.10 -9.10 2.80
N ALA A 32 -0.93 -8.23 2.90
CA ALA A 32 -2.30 -8.60 2.56
C ALA A 32 -2.45 -8.98 1.08
N LEU A 33 -1.90 -8.19 0.15
CA LEU A 33 -1.94 -8.45 -1.29
C LEU A 33 -1.16 -9.71 -1.67
N ALA A 34 0.03 -9.92 -1.08
CA ALA A 34 0.82 -11.13 -1.31
C ALA A 34 0.10 -12.40 -0.81
N ARG A 35 -0.61 -12.32 0.33
CA ARG A 35 -1.43 -13.43 0.83
C ARG A 35 -2.67 -13.69 -0.04
N ALA A 36 -3.28 -12.65 -0.58
CA ALA A 36 -4.40 -12.78 -1.52
C ALA A 36 -3.99 -13.40 -2.86
N GLY A 37 -2.71 -13.33 -3.24
CA GLY A 37 -2.17 -13.96 -4.43
C GLY A 37 -1.91 -13.01 -5.58
N VAL A 38 -1.77 -11.70 -5.33
CA VAL A 38 -1.24 -10.74 -6.31
C VAL A 38 0.13 -11.22 -6.77
N GLY A 39 0.37 -11.24 -8.07
CA GLY A 39 1.54 -11.89 -8.65
C GLY A 39 2.79 -11.04 -8.68
N HIS A 40 2.65 -9.70 -8.76
CA HIS A 40 3.79 -8.80 -8.75
C HIS A 40 3.54 -7.59 -7.85
N LEU A 41 4.50 -7.30 -6.97
CA LEU A 41 4.55 -6.09 -6.16
C LEU A 41 5.85 -5.35 -6.43
N THR A 42 5.76 -4.03 -6.68
CA THR A 42 6.90 -3.13 -6.60
C THR A 42 6.80 -2.33 -5.30
N LEU A 43 7.83 -2.41 -4.46
CA LEU A 43 7.91 -1.74 -3.17
C LEU A 43 8.89 -0.58 -3.28
N ILE A 44 8.43 0.64 -2.97
CA ILE A 44 9.23 1.86 -3.04
C ILE A 44 9.27 2.50 -1.65
N ASP A 45 10.46 2.63 -1.08
CA ASP A 45 10.70 3.36 0.17
C ASP A 45 12.21 3.63 0.29
N PHE A 46 12.60 4.78 0.82
CA PHE A 46 14.01 5.15 0.97
C PHE A 46 14.55 4.90 2.39
N ASP A 47 13.69 4.59 3.36
CA ASP A 47 14.05 4.41 4.76
C ASP A 47 14.61 3.01 5.08
N ALA A 48 15.32 2.93 6.20
CA ALA A 48 15.62 1.68 6.90
C ALA A 48 14.64 1.43 8.05
N VAL A 49 14.58 0.19 8.51
CA VAL A 49 13.78 -0.22 9.66
C VAL A 49 14.34 0.37 10.95
N GLU A 50 13.50 0.99 11.74
CA GLU A 50 13.82 1.54 13.05
C GLU A 50 13.00 0.84 14.16
N LEU A 51 13.50 0.91 15.41
CA LEU A 51 12.81 0.35 16.56
C LEU A 51 11.38 0.92 16.73
N SER A 52 11.22 2.22 16.49
CA SER A 52 9.93 2.94 16.53
C SER A 52 8.90 2.44 15.51
N ASN A 53 9.33 1.71 14.49
CA ASN A 53 8.45 1.18 13.46
C ASN A 53 7.72 -0.10 13.89
N LEU A 54 8.31 -0.87 14.83
CA LEU A 54 7.86 -2.22 15.17
C LEU A 54 6.48 -2.26 15.84
N ASN A 55 6.00 -1.13 16.33
CA ASN A 55 4.68 -1.05 16.95
C ASN A 55 3.51 -1.23 15.94
N ARG A 56 3.76 -1.03 14.62
CA ARG A 56 2.69 -1.03 13.61
C ARG A 56 3.10 -1.49 12.21
N GLN A 57 4.40 -1.70 11.96
CA GLN A 57 4.95 -2.12 10.67
C GLN A 57 5.35 -3.61 10.72
N GLN A 58 5.36 -4.26 9.57
CA GLN A 58 5.58 -5.71 9.44
C GLN A 58 7.08 -6.08 9.41
N PHE A 59 7.83 -5.62 10.43
CA PHE A 59 9.25 -5.87 10.58
C PHE A 59 9.59 -6.59 11.89
N LYS A 60 10.80 -7.13 11.96
CA LYS A 60 11.33 -7.89 13.11
C LYS A 60 12.49 -7.11 13.76
N LEU A 61 12.76 -7.35 15.05
CA LEU A 61 13.92 -6.78 15.75
C LEU A 61 15.24 -7.03 15.00
N SER A 62 15.39 -8.21 14.42
CA SER A 62 16.58 -8.58 13.64
C SER A 62 16.76 -7.80 12.33
N GLN A 63 15.77 -7.03 11.93
CA GLN A 63 15.79 -6.26 10.69
C GLN A 63 16.06 -4.75 10.89
N ILE A 64 16.34 -4.32 12.14
CA ILE A 64 16.72 -2.93 12.41
C ILE A 64 17.94 -2.55 11.55
N ASN A 65 17.91 -1.36 10.93
CA ASN A 65 18.89 -0.82 9.98
C ASN A 65 18.90 -1.51 8.59
N VAL A 66 18.05 -2.51 8.34
CA VAL A 66 17.87 -3.05 6.99
C VAL A 66 16.92 -2.12 6.21
N PRO A 67 17.19 -1.82 4.91
CA PRO A 67 16.23 -1.06 4.09
C PRO A 67 14.84 -1.68 4.14
N LYS A 68 13.80 -0.86 4.38
CA LYS A 68 12.41 -1.34 4.55
C LYS A 68 11.95 -2.22 3.39
N VAL A 69 12.23 -1.83 2.16
CA VAL A 69 11.84 -2.60 0.97
C VAL A 69 12.49 -3.98 0.92
N ILE A 70 13.73 -4.09 1.37
CA ILE A 70 14.46 -5.37 1.42
C ILE A 70 13.93 -6.26 2.54
N ALA A 71 13.74 -5.70 3.75
CA ALA A 71 13.18 -6.41 4.90
C ALA A 71 11.76 -6.94 4.59
N LEU A 72 10.92 -6.11 3.97
CA LEU A 72 9.55 -6.48 3.61
C LEU A 72 9.53 -7.59 2.53
N LYS A 73 10.38 -7.49 1.51
CA LYS A 73 10.55 -8.55 0.51
C LYS A 73 10.92 -9.88 1.16
N GLN A 74 11.90 -9.88 2.08
CA GLN A 74 12.30 -11.10 2.80
C GLN A 74 11.12 -11.70 3.56
N ASN A 75 10.37 -10.88 4.31
CA ASN A 75 9.22 -11.33 5.10
C ASN A 75 8.10 -11.92 4.23
N ILE A 76 7.85 -11.35 3.06
CA ILE A 76 6.84 -11.87 2.14
C ILE A 76 7.27 -13.20 1.54
N LEU A 77 8.53 -13.34 1.13
CA LEU A 77 9.05 -14.58 0.53
C LEU A 77 9.06 -15.77 1.50
N GLU A 78 9.04 -15.54 2.81
CA GLU A 78 8.92 -16.61 3.82
C GLU A 78 7.57 -17.37 3.73
N PHE A 79 6.49 -16.71 3.28
CA PHE A 79 5.17 -17.36 3.15
C PHE A 79 4.64 -17.45 1.72
N ASN A 80 5.16 -16.67 0.80
CA ASN A 80 4.78 -16.70 -0.62
C ASN A 80 6.04 -16.62 -1.51
N PRO A 81 6.72 -17.74 -1.75
CA PRO A 81 7.93 -17.77 -2.58
C PRO A 81 7.65 -17.62 -4.09
N PHE A 82 6.38 -17.60 -4.51
CA PHE A 82 5.97 -17.55 -5.92
C PHE A 82 5.68 -16.15 -6.44
N ILE A 83 5.63 -15.15 -5.54
CA ILE A 83 5.39 -13.77 -5.92
C ILE A 83 6.67 -13.11 -6.48
N THR A 84 6.51 -12.28 -7.50
CA THR A 84 7.59 -11.40 -7.97
C THR A 84 7.59 -10.13 -7.15
N ILE A 85 8.75 -9.76 -6.55
CA ILE A 85 8.89 -8.52 -5.77
C ILE A 85 10.07 -7.72 -6.28
N SER A 86 9.78 -6.57 -6.86
CA SER A 86 10.75 -5.53 -7.18
C SER A 86 10.89 -4.56 -6.00
N THR A 87 12.11 -4.14 -5.71
CA THR A 87 12.39 -3.21 -4.60
C THR A 87 13.16 -2.01 -5.11
N ILE A 88 12.71 -0.82 -4.77
CA ILE A 88 13.32 0.46 -5.18
C ILE A 88 13.54 1.28 -3.92
N GLN A 89 14.81 1.57 -3.61
CA GLN A 89 15.18 2.37 -2.45
C GLN A 89 15.39 3.83 -2.86
N GLU A 90 14.30 4.50 -3.19
CA GLU A 90 14.32 5.89 -3.66
C GLU A 90 13.16 6.69 -3.07
N ARG A 91 13.34 8.02 -3.02
CA ARG A 91 12.26 8.96 -2.72
C ARG A 91 11.45 9.23 -3.99
N VAL A 92 10.14 9.16 -3.90
CA VAL A 92 9.25 9.54 -5.01
C VAL A 92 9.25 11.07 -5.16
N THR A 93 9.44 11.52 -6.38
CA THR A 93 9.43 12.94 -6.79
C THR A 93 8.62 13.09 -8.07
N SER A 94 8.23 14.31 -8.42
CA SER A 94 7.53 14.55 -9.69
C SER A 94 8.30 14.10 -10.94
N GLN A 95 9.65 14.08 -10.86
CA GLN A 95 10.49 13.71 -12.01
C GLN A 95 10.63 12.20 -12.22
N ASN A 96 10.40 11.37 -11.19
CA ASN A 96 10.58 9.91 -11.30
C ASN A 96 9.26 9.11 -11.28
N VAL A 97 8.10 9.76 -11.14
CA VAL A 97 6.79 9.07 -11.11
C VAL A 97 6.55 8.22 -12.35
N GLU A 98 6.89 8.73 -13.55
CA GLU A 98 6.70 7.98 -14.78
C GLU A 98 7.49 6.67 -14.78
N ALA A 99 8.77 6.73 -14.43
CA ALA A 99 9.66 5.57 -14.40
C ALA A 99 9.27 4.57 -13.30
N LEU A 100 8.84 5.07 -12.13
CA LEU A 100 8.53 4.23 -10.97
C LEU A 100 7.19 3.50 -11.07
N PHE A 101 6.20 4.07 -11.76
CA PHE A 101 4.83 3.57 -11.76
C PHE A 101 4.30 3.17 -13.15
N GLY A 102 5.09 3.35 -14.19
CA GLY A 102 4.68 3.09 -15.58
C GLY A 102 4.18 1.67 -15.81
N ASP A 103 4.88 0.68 -15.28
CA ASP A 103 4.63 -0.74 -15.52
C ASP A 103 3.53 -1.35 -14.64
N SER A 104 3.05 -0.65 -13.61
CA SER A 104 2.03 -1.20 -12.70
C SER A 104 0.60 -0.95 -13.18
N ASP A 105 -0.29 -1.86 -12.84
CA ASP A 105 -1.73 -1.72 -13.10
C ASP A 105 -2.38 -0.72 -12.14
N ILE A 106 -1.93 -0.71 -10.89
CA ILE A 106 -2.49 0.09 -9.80
C ILE A 106 -1.38 0.74 -9.00
N ILE A 107 -1.56 2.01 -8.65
CA ILE A 107 -0.71 2.77 -7.73
C ILE A 107 -1.34 2.74 -6.34
N CYS A 108 -0.58 2.30 -5.34
CA CYS A 108 -0.96 2.38 -3.93
C CYS A 108 -0.08 3.41 -3.21
N GLU A 109 -0.68 4.49 -2.74
CA GLU A 109 -0.01 5.49 -1.91
C GLU A 109 -0.12 5.10 -0.43
N ALA A 110 1.02 5.04 0.26
CA ALA A 110 1.13 4.65 1.65
C ALA A 110 2.14 5.52 2.45
N PHE A 111 2.30 6.78 2.06
CA PHE A 111 3.16 7.75 2.75
C PHE A 111 2.50 8.25 4.04
N ASP A 112 3.29 8.77 4.95
CA ASP A 112 2.86 9.50 6.15
C ASP A 112 2.97 11.03 5.99
N ASP A 113 3.77 11.49 5.02
CA ASP A 113 4.01 12.90 4.74
C ASP A 113 2.99 13.47 3.74
N PRO A 114 2.24 14.54 4.13
CA PRO A 114 1.24 15.18 3.26
C PRO A 114 1.82 15.74 1.96
N HIS A 115 3.06 16.23 1.98
CA HIS A 115 3.71 16.76 0.77
C HIS A 115 3.94 15.65 -0.25
N SER A 116 4.52 14.52 0.16
CA SER A 116 4.74 13.35 -0.70
C SER A 116 3.43 12.80 -1.27
N LYS A 117 2.35 12.78 -0.48
CA LYS A 117 0.99 12.42 -0.95
C LYS A 117 0.52 13.35 -2.07
N ALA A 118 0.65 14.67 -1.89
CA ALA A 118 0.24 15.67 -2.89
C ALA A 118 1.06 15.57 -4.18
N VAL A 119 2.37 15.37 -4.07
CA VAL A 119 3.27 15.15 -5.22
C VAL A 119 2.84 13.92 -6.02
N LEU A 120 2.65 12.77 -5.36
CA LEU A 120 2.25 11.54 -6.06
C LEU A 120 0.86 11.68 -6.69
N LEU A 121 -0.11 12.25 -5.97
CA LEU A 121 -1.46 12.49 -6.52
C LEU A 121 -1.40 13.37 -7.77
N GLY A 122 -0.76 14.54 -7.70
CA GLY A 122 -0.66 15.48 -8.82
C GLY A 122 0.02 14.85 -10.03
N SER A 123 1.24 14.35 -9.84
CA SER A 123 2.03 13.78 -10.95
C SER A 123 1.39 12.54 -11.56
N SER A 124 0.81 11.65 -10.72
CA SER A 124 0.15 10.45 -11.25
C SER A 124 -1.11 10.77 -12.05
N ARG A 125 -1.87 11.83 -11.71
CA ARG A 125 -3.06 12.23 -12.47
C ARG A 125 -2.69 12.90 -13.80
N GLU A 126 -1.57 13.62 -13.82
CA GLU A 126 -1.03 14.21 -15.05
C GLU A 126 -0.51 13.15 -16.02
N ILE A 127 0.30 12.21 -15.52
CA ILE A 127 1.01 11.21 -16.35
C ILE A 127 0.11 10.00 -16.66
N PHE A 128 -0.67 9.54 -15.68
CA PHE A 128 -1.49 8.32 -15.77
C PHE A 128 -2.96 8.59 -15.41
N PRO A 129 -3.71 9.41 -16.16
CA PRO A 129 -5.08 9.83 -15.79
C PRO A 129 -6.04 8.65 -15.56
N ASN A 130 -5.84 7.56 -16.30
CA ASN A 130 -6.71 6.37 -16.25
C ASN A 130 -6.23 5.27 -15.30
N LYS A 131 -5.01 5.38 -14.73
CA LYS A 131 -4.48 4.36 -13.82
C LYS A 131 -5.07 4.55 -12.41
N PRO A 132 -5.65 3.51 -11.81
CA PRO A 132 -6.19 3.62 -10.46
C PRO A 132 -5.12 4.00 -9.43
N LEU A 133 -5.46 4.95 -8.56
CA LEU A 133 -4.67 5.38 -7.42
C LEU A 133 -5.48 5.15 -6.13
N VAL A 134 -4.92 4.37 -5.21
CA VAL A 134 -5.51 4.08 -3.89
C VAL A 134 -4.65 4.71 -2.81
N MET A 135 -5.25 5.58 -1.99
CA MET A 135 -4.56 6.40 -1.00
C MET A 135 -5.07 6.16 0.42
N GLY A 136 -4.22 6.41 1.42
CA GLY A 136 -4.61 6.42 2.84
C GLY A 136 -4.68 7.83 3.40
N ASN A 137 -5.75 8.20 4.16
CA ASN A 137 -5.86 9.49 4.81
C ASN A 137 -6.73 9.44 6.07
N GLY A 138 -6.14 9.74 7.24
CA GLY A 138 -6.85 9.71 8.52
C GLY A 138 -6.98 8.30 9.10
N LEU A 139 -5.99 7.89 9.88
CA LEU A 139 -5.89 6.56 10.50
C LEU A 139 -5.25 6.59 11.89
N ALA A 140 -5.02 7.79 12.42
CA ALA A 140 -4.38 7.98 13.71
C ALA A 140 -5.35 7.85 14.90
N GLY A 141 -4.80 7.83 16.11
CA GLY A 141 -5.58 7.79 17.34
C GLY A 141 -6.25 6.43 17.61
N ILE A 142 -7.28 6.47 18.44
CA ILE A 142 -8.08 5.31 18.90
C ILE A 142 -9.58 5.46 18.60
N HIS A 143 -9.94 6.29 17.65
CA HIS A 143 -11.34 6.51 17.24
C HIS A 143 -11.99 5.21 16.72
N SER A 144 -13.32 5.24 16.61
CA SER A 144 -14.07 4.07 16.11
C SER A 144 -13.48 3.54 14.79
N PRO A 145 -13.28 2.23 14.66
CA PRO A 145 -12.84 1.63 13.40
C PRO A 145 -13.87 1.85 12.28
N ASN A 146 -15.14 2.03 12.61
CA ASN A 146 -16.22 2.26 11.65
C ASN A 146 -16.15 3.65 10.96
N ASN A 147 -15.33 4.56 11.47
CA ASN A 147 -15.08 5.84 10.81
C ASN A 147 -14.13 5.73 9.62
N ILE A 148 -13.33 4.67 9.56
CA ILE A 148 -12.46 4.38 8.41
C ILE A 148 -13.33 3.84 7.28
N LYS A 149 -13.36 4.56 6.16
CA LYS A 149 -14.16 4.22 4.99
C LYS A 149 -13.34 4.34 3.72
N THR A 150 -13.70 3.58 2.70
CA THR A 150 -13.22 3.80 1.33
C THR A 150 -14.18 4.74 0.62
N ARG A 151 -13.65 5.76 -0.04
CA ARG A 151 -14.42 6.72 -0.84
C ARG A 151 -13.76 6.89 -2.20
N GLN A 152 -14.56 6.93 -3.24
CA GLN A 152 -14.10 7.37 -4.54
C GLN A 152 -14.11 8.90 -4.58
N GLN A 153 -12.92 9.50 -4.64
CA GLN A 153 -12.74 10.95 -4.64
C GLN A 153 -12.96 11.56 -6.03
N SER A 154 -12.52 10.84 -7.05
CA SER A 154 -12.70 11.18 -8.46
C SER A 154 -12.60 9.90 -9.29
N GLU A 155 -12.77 10.00 -10.61
CA GLU A 155 -12.51 8.86 -11.48
C GLU A 155 -11.10 8.31 -11.24
N ASN A 156 -11.01 7.01 -10.95
CA ASN A 156 -9.74 6.31 -10.67
C ASN A 156 -8.95 6.74 -9.42
N VAL A 157 -9.52 7.56 -8.50
CA VAL A 157 -8.88 7.91 -7.22
C VAL A 157 -9.76 7.46 -6.05
N TYR A 158 -9.19 6.63 -5.19
CA TYR A 158 -9.84 6.06 -4.01
C TYR A 158 -9.08 6.46 -2.75
N ILE A 159 -9.78 6.94 -1.73
CA ILE A 159 -9.21 7.33 -0.44
C ILE A 159 -9.80 6.47 0.67
N CYS A 160 -8.92 5.83 1.46
CA CYS A 160 -9.26 5.01 2.61
C CYS A 160 -8.84 5.73 3.89
N GLY A 161 -9.77 5.89 4.83
CA GLY A 161 -9.52 6.56 6.09
C GLY A 161 -10.72 7.34 6.62
N ASP A 162 -10.54 8.04 7.72
CA ASP A 162 -11.58 8.91 8.30
C ASP A 162 -11.50 10.37 7.80
N ASN A 163 -10.43 10.76 7.13
CA ASN A 163 -10.13 12.11 6.63
C ASN A 163 -10.03 13.20 7.72
N ILE A 164 -9.98 12.83 9.00
CA ILE A 164 -10.03 13.76 10.13
C ILE A 164 -8.83 13.58 11.04
N SER A 165 -8.49 12.34 11.44
CA SER A 165 -7.44 12.06 12.40
C SER A 165 -6.07 12.40 11.85
N ALA A 166 -5.23 13.03 12.68
CA ALA A 166 -3.89 13.50 12.30
C ALA A 166 -2.81 12.71 13.04
N GLY A 167 -1.64 12.57 12.42
CA GLY A 167 -0.51 11.79 12.96
C GLY A 167 -0.08 12.19 14.37
N VAL A 168 -0.34 13.44 14.79
CA VAL A 168 -0.05 13.91 16.15
C VAL A 168 -0.82 13.15 17.24
N GLU A 169 -1.93 12.51 16.91
CA GLU A 169 -2.73 11.66 17.80
C GLU A 169 -2.09 10.29 18.06
N GLY A 170 -0.96 10.00 17.41
CA GLY A 170 -0.27 8.73 17.49
C GLY A 170 -0.83 7.66 16.53
N LEU A 171 0.01 6.70 16.22
CA LEU A 171 -0.31 5.62 15.28
C LEU A 171 -0.38 4.29 16.02
N MET A 172 -1.58 3.75 16.13
CA MET A 172 -1.86 2.47 16.78
C MET A 172 -2.07 1.37 15.75
N ALA A 173 -1.37 0.24 15.91
CA ALA A 173 -1.43 -0.88 14.96
C ALA A 173 -2.86 -1.28 14.53
N PRO A 174 -3.86 -1.43 15.44
CA PRO A 174 -5.20 -1.85 15.02
C PRO A 174 -5.84 -0.91 14.00
N ARG A 175 -5.77 0.41 14.20
CA ARG A 175 -6.34 1.37 13.24
C ARG A 175 -5.58 1.42 11.93
N VAL A 176 -4.23 1.33 12.00
CA VAL A 176 -3.38 1.22 10.82
C VAL A 176 -3.77 0.00 10.00
N LEU A 177 -3.98 -1.16 10.66
CA LEU A 177 -4.42 -2.40 10.01
C LEU A 177 -5.81 -2.27 9.36
N VAL A 178 -6.77 -1.62 10.02
CA VAL A 178 -8.11 -1.39 9.45
C VAL A 178 -7.99 -0.57 8.16
N CYS A 179 -7.25 0.54 8.18
CA CYS A 179 -7.06 1.38 6.99
C CYS A 179 -6.30 0.64 5.88
N ALA A 180 -5.22 -0.07 6.21
CA ALA A 180 -4.48 -0.89 5.26
C ALA A 180 -5.36 -2.00 4.65
N GLY A 181 -6.25 -2.59 5.46
CA GLY A 181 -7.25 -3.56 5.00
C GLY A 181 -8.21 -2.96 3.97
N HIS A 182 -8.71 -1.74 4.20
CA HIS A 182 -9.52 -1.02 3.22
C HIS A 182 -8.76 -0.79 1.91
N GLN A 183 -7.51 -0.29 1.96
CA GLN A 183 -6.70 -0.08 0.76
C GLN A 183 -6.45 -1.40 0.02
N ALA A 184 -6.02 -2.45 0.72
CA ALA A 184 -5.78 -3.75 0.11
C ALA A 184 -7.05 -4.33 -0.53
N ASN A 185 -8.20 -4.21 0.14
CA ASN A 185 -9.46 -4.75 -0.38
C ASN A 185 -9.94 -4.01 -1.64
N VAL A 186 -9.87 -2.66 -1.67
CA VAL A 186 -10.25 -1.93 -2.88
C VAL A 186 -9.29 -2.20 -4.04
N ILE A 187 -8.00 -2.41 -3.77
CA ILE A 187 -7.05 -2.85 -4.80
C ILE A 187 -7.46 -4.21 -5.39
N LEU A 188 -7.84 -5.18 -4.56
CA LEU A 188 -8.35 -6.46 -5.06
C LEU A 188 -9.63 -6.30 -5.90
N GLN A 189 -10.55 -5.45 -5.47
CA GLN A 189 -11.77 -5.14 -6.22
C GLN A 189 -11.47 -4.52 -7.59
N LEU A 190 -10.50 -3.61 -7.66
CA LEU A 190 -10.04 -2.98 -8.91
C LEU A 190 -9.44 -4.02 -9.86
N ILE A 191 -8.55 -4.90 -9.38
CA ILE A 191 -7.97 -6.00 -10.18
C ILE A 191 -9.07 -6.91 -10.74
N LEU A 192 -10.09 -7.16 -9.95
CA LEU A 192 -11.17 -8.07 -10.32
C LEU A 192 -12.28 -7.40 -11.14
N GLY A 193 -12.26 -6.07 -11.29
CA GLY A 193 -13.30 -5.30 -11.97
C GLY A 193 -14.65 -5.32 -11.23
N LYS A 194 -14.62 -5.32 -9.89
CA LYS A 194 -15.82 -5.46 -9.02
C LYS A 194 -15.81 -4.46 -7.87
N VAL A 195 -15.60 -3.17 -8.18
CA VAL A 195 -15.59 -2.13 -7.12
C VAL A 195 -16.99 -1.97 -6.54
N ALA A 196 -17.12 -2.15 -5.22
CA ALA A 196 -18.30 -1.89 -4.42
C ALA A 196 -17.87 -1.13 -3.16
N LEU A 197 -18.32 0.13 -3.01
CA LEU A 197 -17.96 1.05 -1.92
C LEU A 197 -19.12 1.26 -0.95
#